data_3ccf178fb3ddacda6145af3c37bf576e
#
_entry.id   3ccf178fb3ddacda6145af3c37bf576e
#
_cell.length_a   1.000
_cell.length_b   1.000
_cell.length_c   1.000
_cell.angle_alpha   90.00
_cell.angle_beta   90.00
_cell.angle_gamma   90.00
#
_symmetry.space_group_name_H-M   'P 1'
#
loop_
_entity.id
_entity.type
_entity.pdbx_description
1 polymer ?
#
loop_
_entity_poly.entity_id
_entity_poly.type
_entity_poly.pdbx_seq_one_letter_code
_entity_poly.pdbx_strand_id
1 'polypeptide(L)'
;MNSIELMKKEIEYQIGKLKFNGIEKNKKPSEFLFVGSGDSFVSGLIASYESNFNSLCIDPAEIIINPTLSKNKTVCFISISGKTMANILAAKKVKKYCKETIAITANPNSDLAKNCMKVIHLDYQKPSLPTSGTLGFMLTTMTALALVKKSNRVINTKKVYEKAEELSNDIIYKIKKYFSLSIDQSIFFLGSSTLFPISCYGSLKVNEVLGVKSAAFSIEYFCHSPLFSIRNKDILLIFSSTNQYINKKATRLNFLLNKQKFYSFLIEIPFNTNMEILFFSSLFVQLLVYGLAKEKKLKNCYFLENKCLLEISSDLIY
;
A
#
# COMPACT_ATOMS: atom_id res chain seq x y z
N MET A 1 19.06 -17.50 -2.35
CA MET A 1 18.62 -16.17 -1.85
C MET A 1 17.28 -16.39 -1.15
N ASN A 2 17.09 -15.85 0.03
CA ASN A 2 15.83 -15.97 0.77
C ASN A 2 14.86 -14.81 0.42
N SER A 3 13.58 -14.87 0.87
CA SER A 3 12.58 -13.88 0.46
C SER A 3 12.83 -12.48 1.03
N ILE A 4 13.50 -12.35 2.18
CA ILE A 4 13.88 -11.05 2.75
C ILE A 4 14.98 -10.38 1.89
N GLU A 5 15.96 -11.14 1.40
CA GLU A 5 16.99 -10.62 0.51
C GLU A 5 16.41 -10.24 -0.88
N LEU A 6 15.45 -11.03 -1.37
CA LEU A 6 14.74 -10.69 -2.61
C LEU A 6 13.90 -9.42 -2.45
N MET A 7 13.24 -9.24 -1.30
CA MET A 7 12.51 -8.03 -0.97
C MET A 7 13.44 -6.79 -1.02
N LYS A 8 14.66 -6.88 -0.45
CA LYS A 8 15.65 -5.79 -0.52
C LYS A 8 15.99 -5.45 -1.97
N LYS A 9 16.23 -6.45 -2.82
CA LYS A 9 16.51 -6.21 -4.24
C LYS A 9 15.37 -5.54 -4.97
N GLU A 10 14.12 -5.93 -4.70
CA GLU A 10 12.96 -5.26 -5.28
C GLU A 10 12.84 -3.80 -4.83
N ILE A 11 13.16 -3.51 -3.55
CA ILE A 11 13.16 -2.14 -3.03
C ILE A 11 14.24 -1.31 -3.75
N GLU A 12 15.45 -1.82 -3.87
CA GLU A 12 16.56 -1.14 -4.55
C GLU A 12 16.30 -0.96 -6.05
N TYR A 13 15.64 -1.93 -6.69
CA TYR A 13 15.31 -1.85 -8.12
C TYR A 13 14.38 -0.66 -8.44
N GLN A 14 13.64 -0.15 -7.47
CA GLN A 14 12.78 1.02 -7.65
C GLN A 14 13.59 2.31 -7.90
N ILE A 15 14.87 2.34 -7.49
CA ILE A 15 15.73 3.51 -7.67
C ILE A 15 16.04 3.73 -9.15
N GLY A 16 15.64 4.87 -9.69
CA GLY A 16 15.90 5.25 -11.09
C GLY A 16 15.11 4.48 -12.16
N LYS A 17 14.32 3.47 -11.77
CA LYS A 17 13.54 2.64 -12.71
C LYS A 17 12.09 3.07 -12.82
N LEU A 18 11.49 3.57 -11.72
CA LEU A 18 10.11 4.02 -11.74
C LEU A 18 10.00 5.41 -12.37
N LYS A 19 9.27 5.47 -13.47
CA LYS A 19 8.92 6.73 -14.15
C LYS A 19 7.42 6.95 -14.06
N PHE A 20 7.01 8.16 -13.70
CA PHE A 20 5.61 8.53 -13.68
C PHE A 20 5.25 9.25 -14.98
N ASN A 21 4.41 8.62 -15.79
CA ASN A 21 3.83 9.19 -16.99
C ASN A 21 2.32 9.35 -16.75
N GLY A 22 1.91 10.53 -16.28
CA GLY A 22 0.48 10.83 -16.08
C GLY A 22 -0.29 11.03 -17.38
N ILE A 23 -1.60 11.26 -17.26
CA ILE A 23 -2.49 11.54 -18.40
C ILE A 23 -1.97 12.75 -19.18
N GLU A 24 -2.06 12.68 -20.52
CA GLU A 24 -1.79 13.81 -21.40
C GLU A 24 -2.61 15.04 -20.99
N LYS A 25 -1.97 16.23 -21.03
CA LYS A 25 -2.54 17.50 -20.54
C LYS A 25 -3.94 17.83 -21.10
N ASN A 26 -4.28 17.33 -22.30
CA ASN A 26 -5.51 17.65 -23.01
C ASN A 26 -6.67 16.66 -22.77
N LYS A 27 -6.45 15.57 -22.05
CA LYS A 27 -7.51 14.61 -21.70
C LYS A 27 -8.14 14.96 -20.36
N LYS A 28 -9.47 15.03 -20.29
CA LYS A 28 -10.19 15.09 -19.00
C LYS A 28 -9.95 13.77 -18.25
N PRO A 29 -9.67 13.83 -16.93
CA PRO A 29 -9.65 12.63 -16.12
C PRO A 29 -10.99 11.91 -16.25
N SER A 30 -10.95 10.62 -16.57
CA SER A 30 -12.16 9.80 -16.54
C SER A 30 -12.48 9.42 -15.11
N GLU A 31 -13.76 9.19 -14.82
CA GLU A 31 -14.17 8.60 -13.55
C GLU A 31 -13.88 7.10 -13.58
N PHE A 32 -12.94 6.68 -12.76
CA PHE A 32 -12.57 5.27 -12.64
C PHE A 32 -13.19 4.66 -11.39
N LEU A 33 -13.53 3.39 -11.50
CA LEU A 33 -13.82 2.54 -10.36
C LEU A 33 -12.71 1.49 -10.28
N PHE A 34 -11.80 1.67 -9.32
CA PHE A 34 -10.75 0.69 -9.06
C PHE A 34 -11.29 -0.45 -8.21
N VAL A 35 -10.90 -1.67 -8.56
CA VAL A 35 -11.32 -2.90 -7.85
C VAL A 35 -10.09 -3.75 -7.59
N GLY A 36 -9.88 -4.13 -6.35
CA GLY A 36 -8.73 -4.94 -5.93
C GLY A 36 -8.80 -5.31 -4.46
N SER A 37 -7.94 -6.20 -4.01
CA SER A 37 -7.82 -6.62 -2.62
C SER A 37 -6.37 -6.49 -2.13
N GLY A 38 -6.14 -6.35 -0.83
CA GLY A 38 -4.81 -6.20 -0.25
C GLY A 38 -4.06 -5.00 -0.83
N ASP A 39 -2.81 -5.20 -1.26
CA ASP A 39 -1.97 -4.15 -1.88
C ASP A 39 -2.63 -3.51 -3.11
N SER A 40 -3.37 -4.29 -3.88
CA SER A 40 -4.10 -3.79 -5.05
C SER A 40 -5.25 -2.86 -4.67
N PHE A 41 -5.95 -3.15 -3.58
CA PHE A 41 -6.95 -2.24 -3.01
C PHE A 41 -6.30 -0.94 -2.55
N VAL A 42 -5.17 -1.03 -1.84
CA VAL A 42 -4.44 0.17 -1.37
C VAL A 42 -3.98 1.03 -2.53
N SER A 43 -3.48 0.44 -3.62
CA SER A 43 -3.07 1.17 -4.84
C SER A 43 -4.25 1.94 -5.46
N GLY A 44 -5.41 1.32 -5.56
CA GLY A 44 -6.65 1.97 -6.03
C GLY A 44 -7.15 3.05 -5.06
N LEU A 45 -7.02 2.81 -3.76
CA LEU A 45 -7.41 3.77 -2.72
C LEU A 45 -6.53 5.03 -2.77
N ILE A 46 -5.22 4.90 -3.00
CA ILE A 46 -4.31 6.04 -3.24
C ILE A 46 -4.80 6.86 -4.43
N ALA A 47 -5.15 6.20 -5.54
CA ALA A 47 -5.68 6.89 -6.71
C ALA A 47 -7.02 7.60 -6.44
N SER A 48 -7.86 7.04 -5.56
CA SER A 48 -9.11 7.68 -5.12
C SER A 48 -8.83 9.00 -4.38
N TYR A 49 -7.94 8.97 -3.39
CA TYR A 49 -7.54 10.19 -2.66
C TYR A 49 -6.91 11.24 -3.58
N GLU A 50 -6.00 10.81 -4.46
CA GLU A 50 -5.27 11.69 -5.35
C GLU A 50 -6.14 12.26 -6.49
N SER A 51 -7.29 11.64 -6.78
CA SER A 51 -8.31 12.18 -7.68
C SER A 51 -9.34 13.08 -6.98
N ASN A 52 -9.16 13.39 -5.69
CA ASN A 52 -10.16 14.04 -4.84
C ASN A 52 -11.51 13.30 -4.86
N PHE A 53 -11.46 11.97 -4.82
CA PHE A 53 -12.60 11.06 -4.87
C PHE A 53 -13.48 11.16 -6.15
N ASN A 54 -12.97 11.78 -7.22
CA ASN A 54 -13.61 11.68 -8.55
C ASN A 54 -13.51 10.24 -9.11
N SER A 55 -12.53 9.47 -8.66
CA SER A 55 -12.43 8.04 -8.88
C SER A 55 -12.51 7.33 -7.53
N LEU A 56 -13.12 6.16 -7.49
CA LEU A 56 -13.34 5.41 -6.25
C LEU A 56 -12.58 4.07 -6.29
N CYS A 57 -12.31 3.53 -5.12
CA CYS A 57 -11.80 2.17 -4.96
C CYS A 57 -12.71 1.37 -4.06
N ILE A 58 -13.07 0.14 -4.48
CA ILE A 58 -13.92 -0.77 -3.72
C ILE A 58 -13.34 -2.18 -3.72
N ASP A 59 -13.73 -2.98 -2.73
CA ASP A 59 -13.44 -4.40 -2.71
C ASP A 59 -14.23 -5.14 -3.80
N PRO A 60 -13.69 -6.21 -4.42
CA PRO A 60 -14.39 -7.00 -5.42
C PRO A 60 -15.76 -7.52 -4.95
N ALA A 61 -15.92 -7.84 -3.67
CA ALA A 61 -17.18 -8.35 -3.13
C ALA A 61 -18.31 -7.34 -3.30
N GLU A 62 -18.05 -6.05 -3.11
CA GLU A 62 -19.06 -5.01 -3.25
C GLU A 62 -19.66 -4.97 -4.66
N ILE A 63 -18.81 -5.12 -5.67
CA ILE A 63 -19.24 -5.10 -7.06
C ILE A 63 -19.84 -6.44 -7.50
N ILE A 64 -19.44 -7.53 -6.88
CA ILE A 64 -20.06 -8.84 -7.10
C ILE A 64 -21.51 -8.84 -6.61
N ILE A 65 -21.75 -8.25 -5.44
CA ILE A 65 -23.07 -8.12 -4.81
C ILE A 65 -23.91 -7.11 -5.57
N ASN A 66 -23.34 -5.95 -5.89
CA ASN A 66 -24.05 -4.87 -6.57
C ASN A 66 -23.30 -4.39 -7.84
N PRO A 67 -23.42 -5.10 -8.97
CA PRO A 67 -22.71 -4.74 -10.20
C PRO A 67 -23.13 -3.39 -10.79
N THR A 68 -24.28 -2.85 -10.40
CA THR A 68 -24.76 -1.53 -10.84
C THR A 68 -23.91 -0.38 -10.35
N LEU A 69 -23.05 -0.56 -9.32
CA LEU A 69 -22.04 0.40 -8.90
C LEU A 69 -21.08 0.79 -10.04
N SER A 70 -20.93 -0.10 -11.03
CA SER A 70 -20.10 0.12 -12.22
C SER A 70 -20.79 0.91 -13.35
N LYS A 71 -22.08 1.23 -13.20
CA LYS A 71 -22.87 1.85 -14.27
C LYS A 71 -22.22 3.12 -14.80
N ASN A 72 -22.00 3.15 -16.13
CA ASN A 72 -21.38 4.24 -16.87
C ASN A 72 -19.92 4.57 -16.46
N LYS A 73 -19.25 3.73 -15.68
CA LYS A 73 -17.85 3.93 -15.24
C LYS A 73 -16.88 3.08 -16.06
N THR A 74 -15.62 3.51 -16.13
CA THR A 74 -14.51 2.66 -16.51
C THR A 74 -14.04 1.91 -15.25
N VAL A 75 -14.13 0.58 -15.26
CA VAL A 75 -13.74 -0.27 -14.12
C VAL A 75 -12.33 -0.80 -14.32
N CYS A 76 -11.43 -0.50 -13.39
CA CYS A 76 -10.04 -0.94 -13.40
C CYS A 76 -9.83 -2.03 -12.35
N PHE A 77 -9.67 -3.27 -12.79
CA PHE A 77 -9.33 -4.39 -11.94
C PHE A 77 -7.82 -4.47 -11.74
N ILE A 78 -7.35 -4.40 -10.50
CA ILE A 78 -5.93 -4.47 -10.15
C ILE A 78 -5.63 -5.85 -9.57
N SER A 79 -4.76 -6.63 -10.22
CA SER A 79 -4.26 -7.90 -9.73
C SER A 79 -2.95 -8.27 -10.44
N ILE A 80 -1.84 -8.29 -9.68
CA ILE A 80 -0.51 -8.62 -10.23
C ILE A 80 -0.53 -9.99 -10.92
N SER A 81 -1.08 -11.01 -10.27
CA SER A 81 -1.18 -12.36 -10.84
C SER A 81 -2.24 -12.49 -11.93
N GLY A 82 -3.27 -11.66 -11.86
CA GLY A 82 -4.48 -11.79 -12.69
C GLY A 82 -5.30 -13.05 -12.40
N LYS A 83 -5.06 -13.71 -11.25
CA LYS A 83 -5.69 -14.99 -10.86
C LYS A 83 -6.69 -14.85 -9.72
N THR A 84 -6.80 -13.69 -9.08
CA THR A 84 -7.71 -13.46 -7.96
C THR A 84 -9.16 -13.74 -8.38
N MET A 85 -9.76 -14.80 -7.82
CA MET A 85 -11.10 -15.28 -8.20
C MET A 85 -12.17 -14.22 -8.08
N ALA A 86 -12.16 -13.44 -7.00
CA ALA A 86 -13.14 -12.37 -6.79
C ALA A 86 -13.05 -11.28 -7.89
N ASN A 87 -11.83 -10.89 -8.31
CA ASN A 87 -11.66 -9.93 -9.42
C ASN A 87 -12.17 -10.50 -10.76
N ILE A 88 -11.91 -11.78 -11.04
CA ILE A 88 -12.38 -12.45 -12.26
C ILE A 88 -13.91 -12.49 -12.29
N LEU A 89 -14.53 -12.87 -11.17
CA LEU A 89 -15.98 -12.91 -11.05
C LEU A 89 -16.60 -11.51 -11.19
N ALA A 90 -16.02 -10.51 -10.51
CA ALA A 90 -16.43 -9.12 -10.61
C ALA A 90 -16.34 -8.62 -12.06
N ALA A 91 -15.23 -8.90 -12.76
CA ALA A 91 -15.05 -8.50 -14.16
C ALA A 91 -16.12 -9.10 -15.10
N LYS A 92 -16.50 -10.37 -14.87
CA LYS A 92 -17.59 -11.01 -15.63
C LYS A 92 -18.94 -10.32 -15.38
N LYS A 93 -19.25 -9.99 -14.12
CA LYS A 93 -20.56 -9.43 -13.73
C LYS A 93 -20.79 -8.00 -14.24
N VAL A 94 -19.75 -7.16 -14.28
CA VAL A 94 -19.90 -5.73 -14.63
C VAL A 94 -20.07 -5.47 -16.13
N LYS A 95 -19.77 -6.41 -17.01
CA LYS A 95 -19.77 -6.24 -18.48
C LYS A 95 -21.05 -5.60 -19.04
N LYS A 96 -22.19 -5.83 -18.39
CA LYS A 96 -23.51 -5.32 -18.81
C LYS A 96 -23.80 -3.89 -18.33
N TYR A 97 -23.00 -3.37 -17.40
CA TYR A 97 -23.30 -2.12 -16.69
C TYR A 97 -22.23 -1.05 -16.95
N CYS A 98 -20.98 -1.45 -17.02
CA CYS A 98 -19.86 -0.52 -17.13
C CYS A 98 -19.66 0.00 -18.55
N LYS A 99 -18.99 1.13 -18.66
CA LYS A 99 -18.55 1.69 -19.93
C LYS A 99 -17.41 0.89 -20.55
N GLU A 100 -16.46 0.48 -19.71
CA GLU A 100 -15.25 -0.22 -20.11
C GLU A 100 -14.65 -0.98 -18.91
N THR A 101 -13.95 -2.08 -19.18
CA THR A 101 -13.16 -2.82 -18.19
C THR A 101 -11.69 -2.83 -18.57
N ILE A 102 -10.81 -2.58 -17.60
CA ILE A 102 -9.36 -2.58 -17.75
C ILE A 102 -8.77 -3.52 -16.71
N ALA A 103 -7.92 -4.45 -17.14
CA ALA A 103 -7.08 -5.24 -16.22
C ALA A 103 -5.71 -4.57 -16.07
N ILE A 104 -5.28 -4.29 -14.84
CA ILE A 104 -3.91 -3.88 -14.50
C ILE A 104 -3.22 -5.10 -13.91
N THR A 105 -2.31 -5.73 -14.66
CA THR A 105 -1.74 -7.03 -14.30
C THR A 105 -0.34 -7.23 -14.88
N ALA A 106 0.50 -8.03 -14.20
CA ALA A 106 1.77 -8.50 -14.74
C ALA A 106 1.64 -9.78 -15.61
N ASN A 107 0.41 -10.32 -15.73
CA ASN A 107 0.14 -11.48 -16.58
C ASN A 107 -0.95 -11.16 -17.61
N PRO A 108 -0.57 -10.68 -18.81
CA PRO A 108 -1.53 -10.28 -19.85
C PRO A 108 -2.35 -11.45 -20.40
N ASN A 109 -1.94 -12.69 -20.14
CA ASN A 109 -2.65 -13.91 -20.56
C ASN A 109 -3.51 -14.51 -19.43
N SER A 110 -3.64 -13.83 -18.28
CA SER A 110 -4.42 -14.28 -17.14
C SER A 110 -5.92 -14.32 -17.43
N ASP A 111 -6.66 -15.06 -16.58
CA ASP A 111 -8.10 -15.11 -16.69
C ASP A 111 -8.78 -13.77 -16.41
N LEU A 112 -8.20 -12.92 -15.56
CA LEU A 112 -8.66 -11.56 -15.40
C LEU A 112 -8.50 -10.78 -16.71
N ALA A 113 -7.32 -10.84 -17.33
CA ALA A 113 -7.03 -10.14 -18.59
C ALA A 113 -8.00 -10.56 -19.70
N LYS A 114 -8.27 -11.85 -19.85
CA LYS A 114 -9.25 -12.39 -20.84
C LYS A 114 -10.69 -11.90 -20.59
N ASN A 115 -11.01 -11.53 -19.35
CA ASN A 115 -12.35 -11.03 -19.00
C ASN A 115 -12.50 -9.51 -19.05
N CYS A 116 -11.43 -8.77 -19.34
CA CYS A 116 -11.45 -7.31 -19.50
C CYS A 116 -11.31 -6.91 -20.98
N MET A 117 -11.84 -5.72 -21.32
CA MET A 117 -11.77 -5.17 -22.68
C MET A 117 -10.37 -4.66 -23.02
N LYS A 118 -9.63 -4.17 -22.01
CA LYS A 118 -8.26 -3.66 -22.15
C LYS A 118 -7.37 -4.23 -21.07
N VAL A 119 -6.07 -4.31 -21.37
CA VAL A 119 -5.03 -4.74 -20.45
C VAL A 119 -3.94 -3.69 -20.38
N ILE A 120 -3.62 -3.26 -19.17
CA ILE A 120 -2.41 -2.50 -18.88
C ILE A 120 -1.42 -3.50 -18.31
N HIS A 121 -0.44 -3.87 -19.11
CA HIS A 121 0.61 -4.80 -18.69
C HIS A 121 1.64 -4.10 -17.81
N LEU A 122 1.88 -4.66 -16.63
CA LEU A 122 2.94 -4.22 -15.72
C LEU A 122 4.22 -4.97 -16.06
N ASP A 123 5.27 -4.24 -16.41
CA ASP A 123 6.61 -4.82 -16.62
C ASP A 123 7.22 -5.19 -15.25
N TYR A 124 6.83 -6.36 -14.77
CA TYR A 124 7.22 -6.89 -13.48
C TYR A 124 7.75 -8.30 -13.61
N GLN A 125 9.05 -8.45 -13.37
CA GLN A 125 9.67 -9.77 -13.27
C GLN A 125 9.42 -10.35 -11.87
N LYS A 126 8.69 -11.46 -11.83
CA LYS A 126 8.47 -12.15 -10.57
C LYS A 126 9.80 -12.63 -9.99
N PRO A 127 10.07 -12.40 -8.70
CA PRO A 127 11.21 -12.99 -8.03
C PRO A 127 11.07 -14.52 -7.98
N SER A 128 12.22 -15.20 -7.79
CA SER A 128 12.29 -16.68 -7.72
C SER A 128 11.51 -17.27 -6.54
N LEU A 129 11.33 -16.48 -5.47
CA LEU A 129 10.46 -16.79 -4.33
C LEU A 129 9.47 -15.64 -4.14
N PRO A 130 8.24 -15.91 -3.68
CA PRO A 130 7.29 -14.86 -3.34
C PRO A 130 7.88 -13.90 -2.29
N THR A 131 7.70 -12.61 -2.53
CA THR A 131 8.03 -11.53 -1.60
C THR A 131 6.75 -10.86 -1.15
N SER A 132 6.79 -10.12 -0.06
CA SER A 132 5.72 -9.19 0.29
C SER A 132 5.74 -8.03 -0.72
N GLY A 133 4.61 -7.73 -1.36
CA GLY A 133 4.50 -6.82 -2.51
C GLY A 133 5.20 -5.47 -2.30
N THR A 134 6.37 -5.31 -2.87
CA THR A 134 7.18 -4.07 -2.85
C THR A 134 7.17 -3.40 -4.22
N LEU A 135 7.93 -3.93 -5.18
CA LEU A 135 7.94 -3.42 -6.55
C LEU A 135 6.56 -3.52 -7.21
N GLY A 136 5.87 -4.65 -7.04
CA GLY A 136 4.51 -4.84 -7.56
C GLY A 136 3.53 -3.78 -7.06
N PHE A 137 3.56 -3.46 -5.76
CA PHE A 137 2.76 -2.38 -5.18
C PHE A 137 3.08 -1.02 -5.81
N MET A 138 4.35 -0.69 -5.97
CA MET A 138 4.75 0.59 -6.59
C MET A 138 4.31 0.69 -8.04
N LEU A 139 4.47 -0.37 -8.83
CA LEU A 139 4.04 -0.40 -10.23
C LEU A 139 2.52 -0.25 -10.36
N THR A 140 1.74 -0.95 -9.55
CA THR A 140 0.26 -0.82 -9.55
C THR A 140 -0.17 0.56 -9.10
N THR A 141 0.45 1.13 -8.07
CA THR A 141 0.16 2.47 -7.56
C THR A 141 0.47 3.53 -8.61
N MET A 142 1.65 3.48 -9.23
CA MET A 142 2.04 4.43 -10.27
C MET A 142 1.12 4.33 -11.49
N THR A 143 0.70 3.12 -11.86
CA THR A 143 -0.23 2.90 -12.96
C THR A 143 -1.62 3.46 -12.65
N ALA A 144 -2.16 3.19 -11.46
CA ALA A 144 -3.45 3.73 -11.04
C ALA A 144 -3.43 5.27 -10.96
N LEU A 145 -2.36 5.85 -10.44
CA LEU A 145 -2.16 7.30 -10.42
C LEU A 145 -2.06 7.91 -11.82
N ALA A 146 -1.38 7.23 -12.76
CA ALA A 146 -1.26 7.69 -14.13
C ALA A 146 -2.61 7.80 -14.86
N LEU A 147 -3.62 7.04 -14.43
CA LEU A 147 -4.98 7.12 -14.97
C LEU A 147 -5.77 8.32 -14.46
N VAL A 148 -5.44 8.84 -13.26
CA VAL A 148 -6.24 9.89 -12.60
C VAL A 148 -5.53 11.23 -12.50
N LYS A 149 -4.21 11.27 -12.62
CA LYS A 149 -3.42 12.50 -12.47
C LYS A 149 -2.76 12.95 -13.75
N LYS A 150 -2.84 14.27 -13.97
CA LYS A 150 -2.04 14.97 -14.98
C LYS A 150 -0.70 15.33 -14.36
N SER A 151 0.36 14.62 -14.67
CA SER A 151 1.70 15.03 -14.21
C SER A 151 2.78 14.39 -15.07
N ASN A 152 3.69 15.23 -15.54
CA ASN A 152 4.93 14.82 -16.19
C ASN A 152 6.13 15.17 -15.30
N ARG A 153 5.95 15.19 -13.98
CA ARG A 153 7.06 15.53 -13.06
C ARG A 153 7.98 14.34 -12.91
N VAL A 154 9.26 14.58 -13.15
CA VAL A 154 10.31 13.62 -12.86
C VAL A 154 10.58 13.66 -11.36
N ILE A 155 10.41 12.51 -10.70
CA ILE A 155 10.76 12.34 -9.28
C ILE A 155 12.26 11.99 -9.22
N ASN A 156 12.99 12.66 -8.35
CA ASN A 156 14.35 12.23 -8.03
C ASN A 156 14.28 11.03 -7.08
N THR A 157 14.10 9.84 -7.68
CA THR A 157 13.91 8.58 -6.94
C THR A 157 15.07 8.24 -6.04
N LYS A 158 16.32 8.60 -6.43
CA LYS A 158 17.51 8.39 -5.61
C LYS A 158 17.45 9.21 -4.32
N LYS A 159 17.19 10.53 -4.43
CA LYS A 159 17.06 11.41 -3.26
C LYS A 159 15.94 10.94 -2.33
N VAL A 160 14.81 10.52 -2.90
CA VAL A 160 13.67 10.04 -2.12
C VAL A 160 14.02 8.75 -1.38
N TYR A 161 14.71 7.82 -2.05
CA TYR A 161 15.19 6.58 -1.43
C TYR A 161 16.17 6.87 -0.27
N GLU A 162 17.19 7.69 -0.50
CA GLU A 162 18.19 8.04 0.52
C GLU A 162 17.54 8.62 1.78
N LYS A 163 16.55 9.50 1.61
CA LYS A 163 15.79 10.08 2.74
C LYS A 163 14.88 9.07 3.43
N ALA A 164 14.27 8.17 2.69
CA ALA A 164 13.46 7.10 3.26
C ALA A 164 14.32 6.10 4.05
N GLU A 165 15.50 5.77 3.54
CA GLU A 165 16.46 4.87 4.19
C GLU A 165 17.02 5.52 5.48
N GLU A 166 17.41 6.79 5.43
CA GLU A 166 17.88 7.55 6.59
C GLU A 166 16.83 7.52 7.72
N LEU A 167 15.58 7.89 7.41
CA LEU A 167 14.52 7.94 8.40
C LEU A 167 14.13 6.54 8.90
N SER A 168 14.08 5.53 8.02
CA SER A 168 13.75 4.17 8.44
C SER A 168 14.81 3.61 9.40
N ASN A 169 16.09 3.85 9.15
CA ASN A 169 17.19 3.43 10.02
C ASN A 169 17.13 4.12 11.39
N ASP A 170 16.82 5.41 11.43
CA ASP A 170 16.62 6.15 12.69
C ASP A 170 15.46 5.58 13.51
N ILE A 171 14.33 5.32 12.87
CA ILE A 171 13.16 4.72 13.53
C ILE A 171 13.47 3.30 14.03
N ILE A 172 14.11 2.46 13.20
CA ILE A 172 14.51 1.11 13.59
C ILE A 172 15.43 1.18 14.82
N TYR A 173 16.42 2.08 14.82
CA TYR A 173 17.32 2.25 15.97
C TYR A 173 16.56 2.61 17.26
N LYS A 174 15.55 3.48 17.17
CA LYS A 174 14.73 3.90 18.31
C LYS A 174 13.83 2.77 18.83
N ILE A 175 13.25 1.96 17.95
CA ILE A 175 12.26 0.95 18.33
C ILE A 175 12.85 -0.44 18.60
N LYS A 176 14.04 -0.78 18.08
CA LYS A 176 14.61 -2.14 18.14
C LYS A 176 14.68 -2.74 19.54
N LYS A 177 14.91 -1.91 20.56
CA LYS A 177 14.96 -2.35 21.96
C LYS A 177 13.60 -2.68 22.57
N TYR A 178 12.52 -2.17 21.99
CA TYR A 178 11.14 -2.40 22.43
C TYR A 178 10.40 -3.37 21.51
N PHE A 179 10.89 -3.54 20.30
CA PHE A 179 10.25 -4.38 19.29
C PHE A 179 10.53 -5.86 19.56
N SER A 180 9.46 -6.65 19.61
CA SER A 180 9.51 -8.11 19.69
C SER A 180 8.59 -8.74 18.62
N LEU A 181 8.84 -10.00 18.28
CA LEU A 181 7.91 -10.79 17.45
C LEU A 181 6.85 -11.48 18.34
N SER A 182 6.49 -10.85 19.46
CA SER A 182 5.51 -11.38 20.40
C SER A 182 4.08 -11.17 19.90
N ILE A 183 3.23 -12.14 20.15
CA ILE A 183 1.79 -12.06 19.87
C ILE A 183 1.09 -10.93 20.68
N ASP A 184 1.72 -10.50 21.78
CA ASP A 184 1.18 -9.46 22.67
C ASP A 184 1.55 -8.04 22.23
N GLN A 185 2.33 -7.89 21.17
CA GLN A 185 2.70 -6.58 20.62
C GLN A 185 2.00 -6.32 19.32
N SER A 186 1.53 -5.10 19.13
CA SER A 186 0.97 -4.62 17.87
C SER A 186 1.73 -3.41 17.35
N ILE A 187 1.73 -3.24 16.02
CA ILE A 187 2.23 -2.03 15.37
C ILE A 187 1.06 -1.33 14.69
N PHE A 188 0.83 -0.08 15.07
CA PHE A 188 -0.21 0.75 14.50
C PHE A 188 0.38 1.79 13.56
N PHE A 189 -0.17 1.88 12.36
CA PHE A 189 0.15 2.95 11.42
C PHE A 189 -0.99 3.96 11.37
N LEU A 190 -0.66 5.23 11.60
CA LEU A 190 -1.64 6.30 11.63
C LEU A 190 -1.30 7.34 10.57
N GLY A 191 -2.26 7.65 9.71
CA GLY A 191 -2.09 8.67 8.68
C GLY A 191 -3.42 9.31 8.32
N SER A 192 -3.39 10.47 7.70
CA SER A 192 -4.59 11.16 7.22
C SER A 192 -4.44 11.54 5.74
N SER A 193 -5.56 11.74 5.04
CA SER A 193 -5.56 12.00 3.60
C SER A 193 -4.83 10.88 2.84
N THR A 194 -4.00 11.18 1.86
CA THR A 194 -3.22 10.21 1.06
C THR A 194 -2.25 9.34 1.88
N LEU A 195 -1.97 9.72 3.14
CA LEU A 195 -1.15 8.93 4.05
C LEU A 195 -1.94 7.83 4.78
N PHE A 196 -3.28 7.88 4.78
CA PHE A 196 -4.09 6.79 5.31
C PHE A 196 -3.96 5.50 4.49
N PRO A 197 -4.08 5.49 3.15
CA PRO A 197 -3.76 4.32 2.35
C PRO A 197 -2.33 3.80 2.58
N ILE A 198 -1.35 4.68 2.74
CA ILE A 198 0.04 4.27 3.06
C ILE A 198 0.11 3.60 4.44
N SER A 199 -0.66 4.09 5.41
CA SER A 199 -0.79 3.42 6.71
C SER A 199 -1.39 2.01 6.55
N CYS A 200 -2.40 1.83 5.70
CA CYS A 200 -2.95 0.52 5.36
C CYS A 200 -1.88 -0.39 4.74
N TYR A 201 -1.09 0.12 3.79
CA TYR A 201 0.03 -0.61 3.22
C TYR A 201 1.04 -1.06 4.28
N GLY A 202 1.43 -0.15 5.19
CA GLY A 202 2.34 -0.46 6.30
C GLY A 202 1.84 -1.60 7.17
N SER A 203 0.57 -1.56 7.52
CA SER A 203 -0.08 -2.62 8.29
C SER A 203 -0.03 -3.98 7.58
N LEU A 204 -0.35 -4.02 6.28
CA LEU A 204 -0.26 -5.25 5.48
C LEU A 204 1.17 -5.81 5.47
N LYS A 205 2.18 -4.95 5.27
CA LYS A 205 3.58 -5.39 5.22
C LYS A 205 4.06 -5.95 6.55
N VAL A 206 3.69 -5.35 7.67
CA VAL A 206 4.02 -5.88 9.01
C VAL A 206 3.37 -7.25 9.23
N ASN A 207 2.10 -7.42 8.88
CA ASN A 207 1.41 -8.71 9.00
C ASN A 207 2.08 -9.79 8.14
N GLU A 208 2.40 -9.48 6.88
CA GLU A 208 2.95 -10.44 5.92
C GLU A 208 4.41 -10.82 6.21
N VAL A 209 5.23 -9.84 6.54
CA VAL A 209 6.69 -10.04 6.67
C VAL A 209 7.09 -10.46 8.07
N LEU A 210 6.49 -9.84 9.11
CA LEU A 210 6.91 -10.03 10.49
C LEU A 210 5.98 -10.96 11.28
N GLY A 211 4.77 -11.22 10.81
CA GLY A 211 3.76 -11.99 11.54
C GLY A 211 3.28 -11.30 12.83
N VAL A 212 3.51 -10.01 12.94
CA VAL A 212 3.08 -9.19 14.08
C VAL A 212 1.75 -8.53 13.77
N LYS A 213 0.84 -8.51 14.73
CA LYS A 213 -0.46 -7.84 14.58
C LYS A 213 -0.25 -6.37 14.23
N SER A 214 -0.87 -5.94 13.15
CA SER A 214 -0.80 -4.54 12.74
C SER A 214 -2.15 -4.07 12.21
N ALA A 215 -2.48 -2.82 12.50
CA ALA A 215 -3.66 -2.14 12.01
C ALA A 215 -3.34 -0.71 11.58
N ALA A 216 -4.17 -0.17 10.70
CA ALA A 216 -4.04 1.19 10.20
C ALA A 216 -5.32 1.99 10.44
N PHE A 217 -5.16 3.25 10.82
CA PHE A 217 -6.29 4.15 11.05
C PHE A 217 -5.99 5.55 10.52
N SER A 218 -7.04 6.27 10.12
CA SER A 218 -6.90 7.72 10.03
C SER A 218 -6.74 8.30 11.43
N ILE A 219 -5.95 9.36 11.56
CA ILE A 219 -5.62 9.96 12.87
C ILE A 219 -6.90 10.38 13.61
N GLU A 220 -7.87 10.95 12.88
CA GLU A 220 -9.15 11.35 13.49
C GLU A 220 -9.91 10.17 14.04
N TYR A 221 -10.11 9.13 13.22
CA TYR A 221 -10.83 7.92 13.63
C TYR A 221 -10.15 7.21 14.80
N PHE A 222 -8.81 7.17 14.79
CA PHE A 222 -8.02 6.55 15.87
C PHE A 222 -8.26 7.22 17.21
N CYS A 223 -8.38 8.55 17.24
CA CYS A 223 -8.59 9.31 18.48
C CYS A 223 -9.94 9.02 19.16
N HIS A 224 -10.88 8.34 18.50
CA HIS A 224 -12.14 7.90 19.09
C HIS A 224 -11.97 6.52 19.77
N SER A 225 -12.49 5.46 19.20
CA SER A 225 -12.51 4.14 19.84
C SER A 225 -11.19 3.36 19.79
N PRO A 226 -10.43 3.32 18.67
CA PRO A 226 -9.21 2.52 18.60
C PRO A 226 -8.14 2.92 19.62
N LEU A 227 -8.07 4.18 20.01
CA LEU A 227 -7.16 4.68 21.02
C LEU A 227 -7.26 3.90 22.34
N PHE A 228 -8.44 3.44 22.72
CA PHE A 228 -8.65 2.72 23.98
C PHE A 228 -8.22 1.25 23.91
N SER A 229 -7.81 0.75 22.76
CA SER A 229 -7.35 -0.64 22.58
C SER A 229 -5.83 -0.79 22.65
N ILE A 230 -5.07 0.31 22.62
CA ILE A 230 -3.62 0.25 22.66
C ILE A 230 -3.07 -0.18 24.02
N ARG A 231 -1.94 -0.85 24.00
CA ARG A 231 -1.21 -1.33 25.19
C ARG A 231 0.15 -0.68 25.28
N ASN A 232 0.76 -0.69 26.44
CA ASN A 232 2.08 -0.06 26.68
C ASN A 232 3.22 -0.66 25.85
N LYS A 233 3.05 -1.88 25.32
CA LYS A 233 4.04 -2.54 24.46
C LYS A 233 3.87 -2.21 22.98
N ASP A 234 2.74 -1.64 22.59
CA ASP A 234 2.44 -1.37 21.19
C ASP A 234 3.30 -0.23 20.68
N ILE A 235 3.58 -0.30 19.37
CA ILE A 235 4.34 0.72 18.64
C ILE A 235 3.40 1.48 17.75
N LEU A 236 3.39 2.79 17.84
CA LEU A 236 2.56 3.67 17.02
C LEU A 236 3.45 4.50 16.09
N LEU A 237 3.25 4.36 14.80
CA LEU A 237 3.94 5.10 13.75
C LEU A 237 2.96 6.11 13.15
N ILE A 238 3.18 7.40 13.39
CA ILE A 238 2.25 8.47 13.08
C ILE A 238 2.82 9.31 11.93
N PHE A 239 2.23 9.21 10.75
CA PHE A 239 2.65 10.03 9.62
C PHE A 239 2.22 11.48 9.78
N SER A 240 3.17 12.39 9.61
CA SER A 240 2.95 13.83 9.50
C SER A 240 3.09 14.27 8.05
N SER A 241 2.48 15.38 7.69
CA SER A 241 2.56 15.96 6.35
C SER A 241 2.77 17.47 6.42
N THR A 242 3.04 18.07 5.26
CA THR A 242 3.15 19.53 5.14
C THR A 242 1.80 20.26 5.30
N ASN A 243 0.67 19.56 5.27
CA ASN A 243 -0.62 20.13 5.59
C ASN A 243 -0.68 20.50 7.07
N GLN A 244 -0.90 21.78 7.36
CA GLN A 244 -0.85 22.34 8.70
C GLN A 244 -1.82 21.65 9.69
N TYR A 245 -3.04 21.30 9.25
CA TYR A 245 -4.02 20.63 10.09
C TYR A 245 -3.54 19.22 10.47
N ILE A 246 -3.09 18.45 9.48
CA ILE A 246 -2.60 17.06 9.69
C ILE A 246 -1.36 17.09 10.58
N ASN A 247 -0.40 17.96 10.28
CA ASN A 247 0.82 18.11 11.06
C ASN A 247 0.52 18.41 12.53
N LYS A 248 -0.27 19.46 12.79
CA LYS A 248 -0.64 19.86 14.17
C LYS A 248 -1.28 18.71 14.94
N LYS A 249 -2.17 17.95 14.29
CA LYS A 249 -2.87 16.82 14.93
C LYS A 249 -1.95 15.65 15.18
N ALA A 250 -1.13 15.26 14.20
CA ALA A 250 -0.14 14.19 14.34
C ALA A 250 0.88 14.49 15.45
N THR A 251 1.46 15.69 15.44
CA THR A 251 2.42 16.14 16.46
C THR A 251 1.80 16.17 17.86
N ARG A 252 0.57 16.67 17.98
CA ARG A 252 -0.14 16.71 19.26
C ARG A 252 -0.44 15.31 19.80
N LEU A 253 -0.91 14.40 18.93
CA LEU A 253 -1.17 13.01 19.32
C LEU A 253 0.12 12.33 19.78
N ASN A 254 1.20 12.44 19.00
CA ASN A 254 2.51 11.87 19.36
C ASN A 254 3.01 12.41 20.70
N PHE A 255 2.92 13.72 20.93
CA PHE A 255 3.30 14.34 22.21
C PHE A 255 2.49 13.75 23.38
N LEU A 256 1.16 13.65 23.26
CA LEU A 256 0.29 13.14 24.31
C LEU A 256 0.56 11.66 24.62
N LEU A 257 0.76 10.84 23.59
CA LEU A 257 1.09 9.42 23.76
C LEU A 257 2.44 9.23 24.48
N ASN A 258 3.47 9.97 24.04
CA ASN A 258 4.78 9.92 24.70
C ASN A 258 4.75 10.43 26.16
N LYS A 259 3.95 11.46 26.45
CA LYS A 259 3.72 11.94 27.83
C LYS A 259 3.14 10.84 28.72
N GLN A 260 2.31 9.96 28.17
CA GLN A 260 1.74 8.81 28.85
C GLN A 260 2.59 7.54 28.73
N LYS A 261 3.84 7.65 28.25
CA LYS A 261 4.82 6.55 28.13
C LYS A 261 4.44 5.45 27.14
N PHE A 262 3.59 5.74 26.16
CA PHE A 262 3.39 4.87 24.99
C PHE A 262 4.53 5.06 23.97
N TYR A 263 4.88 3.99 23.25
CA TYR A 263 5.91 4.05 22.21
C TYR A 263 5.31 4.61 20.91
N SER A 264 5.32 5.91 20.77
CA SER A 264 4.86 6.58 19.55
C SER A 264 5.98 7.38 18.89
N PHE A 265 6.01 7.31 17.55
CA PHE A 265 7.05 7.91 16.72
C PHE A 265 6.40 8.71 15.59
N LEU A 266 6.77 9.98 15.51
CA LEU A 266 6.34 10.86 14.43
C LEU A 266 7.20 10.61 13.20
N ILE A 267 6.56 10.33 12.07
CA ILE A 267 7.19 10.11 10.76
C ILE A 267 7.05 11.39 9.97
N GLU A 268 8.04 12.24 10.06
CA GLU A 268 8.07 13.53 9.38
C GLU A 268 8.52 13.35 7.93
N ILE A 269 7.67 13.78 6.98
CA ILE A 269 7.93 13.61 5.56
C ILE A 269 8.62 14.84 5.01
N PRO A 270 9.88 14.74 4.52
CA PRO A 270 10.67 15.91 4.11
C PRO A 270 10.39 16.36 2.67
N PHE A 271 9.19 16.15 2.16
CA PHE A 271 8.79 16.45 0.79
C PHE A 271 7.46 17.21 0.75
N ASN A 272 7.29 18.04 -0.28
CA ASN A 272 6.12 18.92 -0.42
C ASN A 272 5.20 18.53 -1.58
N THR A 273 5.65 17.71 -2.52
CA THR A 273 4.80 17.27 -3.62
C THR A 273 4.15 15.94 -3.28
N ASN A 274 2.87 15.78 -3.62
CA ASN A 274 2.13 14.55 -3.32
C ASN A 274 2.84 13.29 -3.85
N MET A 275 3.45 13.37 -5.03
CA MET A 275 4.14 12.23 -5.63
C MET A 275 5.38 11.83 -4.82
N GLU A 276 6.20 12.81 -4.40
CA GLU A 276 7.36 12.52 -3.55
C GLU A 276 6.93 12.03 -2.16
N ILE A 277 5.86 12.61 -1.59
CA ILE A 277 5.27 12.16 -0.32
C ILE A 277 4.87 10.69 -0.41
N LEU A 278 4.11 10.31 -1.44
CA LEU A 278 3.65 8.93 -1.64
C LEU A 278 4.82 7.97 -1.86
N PHE A 279 5.77 8.35 -2.73
CA PHE A 279 6.93 7.52 -3.04
C PHE A 279 7.81 7.33 -1.81
N PHE A 280 8.12 8.41 -1.09
CA PHE A 280 8.87 8.40 0.16
C PHE A 280 8.21 7.52 1.21
N SER A 281 6.93 7.75 1.48
CA SER A 281 6.22 7.03 2.54
C SER A 281 6.08 5.54 2.24
N SER A 282 5.91 5.17 0.95
CA SER A 282 5.90 3.77 0.53
C SER A 282 7.26 3.11 0.71
N LEU A 283 8.34 3.76 0.30
CA LEU A 283 9.72 3.29 0.50
C LEU A 283 10.07 3.22 1.99
N PHE A 284 9.69 4.22 2.78
CA PHE A 284 9.88 4.21 4.22
C PHE A 284 9.27 2.96 4.86
N VAL A 285 8.02 2.63 4.52
CA VAL A 285 7.35 1.41 5.02
C VAL A 285 8.11 0.15 4.62
N GLN A 286 8.49 0.04 3.35
CA GLN A 286 9.23 -1.13 2.83
C GLN A 286 10.58 -1.31 3.55
N LEU A 287 11.34 -0.24 3.69
CA LEU A 287 12.65 -0.23 4.34
C LEU A 287 12.55 -0.48 5.85
N LEU A 288 11.56 0.11 6.51
CA LEU A 288 11.28 -0.13 7.92
C LEU A 288 11.00 -1.62 8.19
N VAL A 289 10.08 -2.21 7.46
CA VAL A 289 9.70 -3.61 7.66
C VAL A 289 10.83 -4.56 7.31
N TYR A 290 11.56 -4.28 6.21
CA TYR A 290 12.78 -5.01 5.87
C TYR A 290 13.83 -4.93 6.99
N GLY A 291 14.09 -3.73 7.51
CA GLY A 291 15.08 -3.51 8.57
C GLY A 291 14.70 -4.23 9.87
N LEU A 292 13.42 -4.19 10.27
CA LEU A 292 12.93 -4.95 11.42
C LEU A 292 13.06 -6.46 11.22
N ALA A 293 12.80 -6.97 10.02
CA ALA A 293 13.02 -8.38 9.69
C ALA A 293 14.50 -8.77 9.84
N LYS A 294 15.42 -7.90 9.39
CA LYS A 294 16.87 -8.06 9.56
C LYS A 294 17.29 -8.06 11.03
N GLU A 295 16.81 -7.11 11.82
CA GLU A 295 17.08 -7.05 13.28
C GLU A 295 16.65 -8.35 14.00
N LYS A 296 15.54 -8.96 13.54
CA LYS A 296 15.05 -10.24 14.07
C LYS A 296 15.61 -11.47 13.34
N LYS A 297 16.60 -11.28 12.45
CA LYS A 297 17.29 -12.35 11.71
C LYS A 297 16.34 -13.27 10.93
N LEU A 298 15.22 -12.73 10.44
CA LEU A 298 14.30 -13.48 9.61
C LEU A 298 14.95 -13.77 8.25
N LYS A 299 14.79 -14.99 7.77
CA LYS A 299 15.23 -15.40 6.43
C LYS A 299 14.11 -15.22 5.41
N ASN A 300 12.90 -15.59 5.78
CA ASN A 300 11.73 -15.48 4.91
C ASN A 300 10.66 -14.59 5.52
N CYS A 301 9.80 -14.06 4.65
CA CYS A 301 8.57 -13.40 5.07
C CYS A 301 7.71 -14.40 5.85
N TYR A 302 7.08 -13.95 6.93
CA TYR A 302 6.32 -14.80 7.84
C TYR A 302 5.22 -15.62 7.13
N PHE A 303 4.55 -15.04 6.13
CA PHE A 303 3.50 -15.77 5.39
C PHE A 303 4.02 -17.03 4.67
N LEU A 304 5.33 -17.09 4.32
CA LEU A 304 5.94 -18.30 3.74
C LEU A 304 6.29 -19.35 4.80
N GLU A 305 6.52 -18.93 6.03
CA GLU A 305 6.84 -19.84 7.14
C GLU A 305 5.57 -20.46 7.73
N ASN A 306 4.44 -19.76 7.63
CA ASN A 306 3.14 -20.23 8.13
C ASN A 306 2.33 -20.91 7.01
N LYS A 307 2.68 -22.17 6.73
CA LYS A 307 2.06 -22.95 5.64
C LYS A 307 0.56 -23.10 5.76
N CYS A 308 0.05 -23.32 6.99
CA CYS A 308 -1.38 -23.48 7.22
C CYS A 308 -2.18 -22.22 6.82
N LEU A 309 -1.73 -21.02 7.27
CA LEU A 309 -2.38 -19.77 6.89
C LEU A 309 -2.20 -19.44 5.41
N LEU A 310 -1.07 -19.82 4.82
CA LEU A 310 -0.84 -19.65 3.39
C LEU A 310 -1.77 -20.51 2.54
N GLU A 311 -2.02 -21.76 2.93
CA GLU A 311 -2.98 -22.68 2.28
C GLU A 311 -4.39 -22.10 2.36
N ILE A 312 -4.87 -21.74 3.57
CA ILE A 312 -6.18 -21.11 3.76
C ILE A 312 -6.33 -19.85 2.87
N SER A 313 -5.32 -19.00 2.85
CA SER A 313 -5.33 -17.78 2.04
C SER A 313 -5.38 -18.10 0.54
N SER A 314 -4.60 -19.09 0.10
CA SER A 314 -4.55 -19.50 -1.30
C SER A 314 -5.88 -20.08 -1.79
N ASP A 315 -6.50 -20.93 -1.00
CA ASP A 315 -7.79 -21.56 -1.33
C ASP A 315 -8.94 -20.54 -1.43
N LEU A 316 -8.86 -19.47 -0.62
CA LEU A 316 -9.89 -18.40 -0.65
C LEU A 316 -9.67 -17.36 -1.76
N ILE A 317 -8.43 -17.20 -2.22
CA ILE A 317 -8.09 -16.14 -3.18
C ILE A 317 -8.04 -16.67 -4.62
N TYR A 318 -7.56 -17.91 -4.84
CA TYR A 318 -7.23 -18.48 -6.14
C TYR A 318 -8.05 -19.75 -6.46
#